data_95159befa43545de77c8bceee4b95804
#
_entry.id   95159befa43545de77c8bceee4b95804
#
_cell.length_a   1.000
_cell.length_b   1.000
_cell.length_c   1.000
_cell.angle_alpha   90.00
_cell.angle_beta   90.00
_cell.angle_gamma   90.00
#
_symmetry.space_group_name_H-M   'P 1'
#
loop_
_entity.id
_entity.type
_entity.pdbx_description
1 polymer ?
#
loop_
_entity_poly.entity_id
_entity_poly.type
_entity_poly.pdbx_seq_one_letter_code
_entity_poly.pdbx_strand_id
1 'polypeptide(L)'
;MTGLPLMAAFVVAIAALILMISKWKIHPFLSLLFVSLVFGLIGGVPLLDVKDADGTVTTMGITTLLGEGFAATFKSFGLVIIFGTLIGYILEKTGAAFQLADALVRVIGTKSPVLAIQLMGWVVCIPVFSDSGFVILNPVRKALAQRTGASPATMAIALSAGLFTSHVFIPPTPGPLAAAANLGLENNLLLVMALGALVSIPVMIAAYFYSIWIGPTLRTPETEAIPDDDVEAAYNELKNSYTRLPSTALSLAPILTPIVLMAAGSITSAAGLGGGFGRAIVFAGTPMIALGIGFLFAVLLLADTHMMDRFYAFVEDGLRTVGPIILITAAGGVLGRVISSTDVVDFISNNATQLASLGLFFPFLISVLFKTAQGSATVAMVTTSSLVAPLLPTLGLESPVQIGLAVMAICAGSLVVSHANDSHFWVVTNFSKLTPQQAYRSQTAVTGVMGCTAMVFIWILGLFLV
;
A
#
# COMPACT_ATOMS: atom_id res chain seq x y z
N MET A 1 24.07 8.00 24.38
CA MET A 1 23.65 6.87 25.26
C MET A 1 23.97 5.58 24.54
N THR A 2 24.30 4.50 25.25
CA THR A 2 24.59 3.17 24.68
C THR A 2 23.91 2.09 25.52
N GLY A 3 23.79 0.87 25.02
CA GLY A 3 23.26 -0.28 25.76
C GLY A 3 21.80 -0.20 26.17
N LEU A 4 21.44 -0.74 27.33
CA LEU A 4 20.07 -0.83 27.81
C LEU A 4 19.34 0.52 27.95
N PRO A 5 19.97 1.63 28.42
CA PRO A 5 19.34 2.95 28.43
C PRO A 5 18.97 3.46 27.04
N LEU A 6 19.76 3.18 26.01
CA LEU A 6 19.45 3.55 24.63
C LEU A 6 18.27 2.75 24.12
N MET A 7 18.17 1.46 24.45
CA MET A 7 17.00 0.63 24.12
C MET A 7 15.71 1.13 24.79
N ALA A 8 15.79 1.54 26.05
CA ALA A 8 14.65 2.16 26.72
C ALA A 8 14.24 3.46 26.02
N ALA A 9 15.20 4.31 25.63
CA ALA A 9 14.93 5.53 24.86
C ALA A 9 14.32 5.21 23.49
N PHE A 10 14.75 4.14 22.82
CA PHE A 10 14.17 3.68 21.55
C PHE A 10 12.70 3.27 21.71
N VAL A 11 12.38 2.46 22.72
CA VAL A 11 10.99 2.08 23.01
C VAL A 11 10.14 3.30 23.36
N VAL A 12 10.67 4.25 24.13
CA VAL A 12 9.99 5.52 24.46
C VAL A 12 9.78 6.36 23.19
N ALA A 13 10.75 6.40 22.26
CA ALA A 13 10.63 7.11 21.00
C ALA A 13 9.50 6.53 20.12
N ILE A 14 9.40 5.19 20.04
CA ILE A 14 8.27 4.53 19.35
C ILE A 14 6.93 4.86 20.01
N ALA A 15 6.86 4.77 21.35
CA ALA A 15 5.65 5.10 22.09
C ALA A 15 5.25 6.57 21.91
N ALA A 16 6.23 7.49 21.92
CA ALA A 16 6.01 8.91 21.66
C ALA A 16 5.47 9.13 20.23
N LEU A 17 6.06 8.48 19.22
CA LEU A 17 5.60 8.55 17.83
C LEU A 17 4.14 8.12 17.71
N ILE A 18 3.77 6.99 18.33
CA ILE A 18 2.38 6.49 18.35
C ILE A 18 1.46 7.52 19.03
N LEU A 19 1.83 8.04 20.20
CA LEU A 19 1.03 9.03 20.94
C LEU A 19 0.87 10.34 20.17
N MET A 20 1.92 10.84 19.53
CA MET A 20 1.89 12.06 18.72
C MET A 20 0.89 11.91 17.57
N ILE A 21 0.92 10.80 16.84
CA ILE A 21 0.04 10.58 15.68
C ILE A 21 -1.39 10.23 16.12
N SER A 22 -1.57 9.30 17.09
CA SER A 22 -2.88 8.77 17.44
C SER A 22 -3.66 9.67 18.40
N LYS A 23 -3.05 10.10 19.48
CA LYS A 23 -3.71 10.86 20.55
C LYS A 23 -3.64 12.37 20.33
N TRP A 24 -2.47 12.90 20.02
CA TRP A 24 -2.28 14.34 19.83
C TRP A 24 -2.60 14.81 18.41
N LYS A 25 -2.88 13.88 17.49
CA LYS A 25 -3.25 14.15 16.10
C LYS A 25 -2.21 15.00 15.33
N ILE A 26 -0.95 14.91 15.73
CA ILE A 26 0.14 15.55 15.01
C ILE A 26 0.39 14.83 13.70
N HIS A 27 0.60 15.58 12.63
CA HIS A 27 0.80 15.01 11.31
C HIS A 27 1.99 14.01 11.30
N PRO A 28 1.87 12.81 10.69
CA PRO A 28 2.92 11.78 10.71
C PRO A 28 4.28 12.28 10.25
N PHE A 29 4.34 13.12 9.22
CA PHE A 29 5.57 13.75 8.73
C PHE A 29 6.32 14.50 9.85
N LEU A 30 5.64 15.37 10.59
CA LEU A 30 6.25 16.13 11.68
C LEU A 30 6.64 15.24 12.87
N SER A 31 5.81 14.25 13.17
CA SER A 31 6.07 13.30 14.25
C SER A 31 7.34 12.49 13.99
N LEU A 32 7.50 11.98 12.76
CA LEU A 32 8.68 11.24 12.32
C LEU A 32 9.95 12.10 12.39
N LEU A 33 9.91 13.35 11.87
CA LEU A 33 11.07 14.25 11.92
C LEU A 33 11.45 14.63 13.36
N PHE A 34 10.46 14.98 14.19
CA PHE A 34 10.70 15.37 15.57
C PHE A 34 11.29 14.22 16.39
N VAL A 35 10.69 13.03 16.30
CA VAL A 35 11.18 11.84 16.99
C VAL A 35 12.58 11.46 16.51
N SER A 36 12.85 11.55 15.19
CA SER A 36 14.18 11.29 14.62
C SER A 36 15.22 12.25 15.18
N LEU A 37 14.91 13.56 15.24
CA LEU A 37 15.81 14.56 15.79
C LEU A 37 16.13 14.28 17.27
N VAL A 38 15.09 14.14 18.09
CA VAL A 38 15.25 13.93 19.54
C VAL A 38 15.96 12.61 19.83
N PHE A 39 15.57 11.54 19.16
CA PHE A 39 16.17 10.22 19.34
C PHE A 39 17.63 10.19 18.88
N GLY A 40 17.97 10.83 17.74
CA GLY A 40 19.34 10.93 17.27
C GLY A 40 20.26 11.64 18.26
N LEU A 41 19.79 12.75 18.84
CA LEU A 41 20.53 13.47 19.87
C LEU A 41 20.73 12.64 21.15
N ILE A 42 19.69 11.94 21.61
CA ILE A 42 19.78 11.02 22.75
C ILE A 42 20.74 9.86 22.45
N GLY A 43 20.71 9.35 21.20
CA GLY A 43 21.57 8.28 20.70
C GLY A 43 23.04 8.69 20.53
N GLY A 44 23.37 9.97 20.71
CA GLY A 44 24.76 10.45 20.64
C GLY A 44 25.20 10.93 19.26
N VAL A 45 24.27 11.14 18.34
CA VAL A 45 24.57 11.76 17.05
C VAL A 45 25.04 13.21 17.31
N PRO A 46 26.20 13.63 16.75
CA PRO A 46 26.73 14.97 16.97
C PRO A 46 25.82 16.05 16.38
N LEU A 47 25.83 17.25 16.97
CA LEU A 47 25.04 18.40 16.48
C LEU A 47 25.52 18.85 15.10
N LEU A 48 26.82 18.87 14.88
CA LEU A 48 27.49 19.28 13.65
C LEU A 48 28.35 18.15 13.10
N ASP A 49 28.64 18.21 11.81
CA ASP A 49 29.53 17.26 11.16
C ASP A 49 30.92 17.29 11.82
N VAL A 50 31.43 16.12 12.18
CA VAL A 50 32.81 15.93 12.64
C VAL A 50 33.68 15.72 11.41
N LYS A 51 34.73 16.55 11.26
CA LYS A 51 35.67 16.50 10.13
C LYS A 51 37.05 16.12 10.63
N ASP A 52 37.79 15.41 9.79
CA ASP A 52 39.21 15.15 9.98
C ASP A 52 40.08 16.37 9.64
N ALA A 53 41.40 16.20 9.75
CA ALA A 53 42.39 17.25 9.47
C ALA A 53 42.34 17.75 8.01
N ASP A 54 41.87 16.89 7.10
CA ASP A 54 41.75 17.17 5.66
C ASP A 54 40.41 17.80 5.29
N GLY A 55 39.53 18.01 6.28
CA GLY A 55 38.18 18.59 6.08
C GLY A 55 37.11 17.59 5.62
N THR A 56 37.43 16.30 5.53
CA THR A 56 36.49 15.23 5.15
C THR A 56 35.57 14.91 6.34
N VAL A 57 34.27 14.79 6.08
CA VAL A 57 33.29 14.43 7.12
C VAL A 57 33.49 12.97 7.52
N THR A 58 33.90 12.75 8.75
CA THR A 58 34.10 11.41 9.34
C THR A 58 32.82 10.91 10.05
N THR A 59 32.06 11.83 10.64
CA THR A 59 30.77 11.53 11.27
C THR A 59 29.78 12.64 10.92
N MET A 60 28.63 12.27 10.38
CA MET A 60 27.58 13.23 10.02
C MET A 60 26.91 13.79 11.28
N GLY A 61 26.72 15.09 11.31
CA GLY A 61 25.88 15.76 12.30
C GLY A 61 24.41 15.50 12.05
N ILE A 62 23.59 15.76 13.07
CA ILE A 62 22.15 15.45 13.03
C ILE A 62 21.43 16.12 11.86
N THR A 63 21.76 17.37 11.54
CA THR A 63 21.14 18.11 10.44
C THR A 63 21.48 17.52 9.07
N THR A 64 22.73 17.14 8.85
CA THR A 64 23.19 16.47 7.64
C THR A 64 22.54 15.11 7.51
N LEU A 65 22.46 14.35 8.61
CA LEU A 65 21.87 13.03 8.66
C LEU A 65 20.37 13.04 8.33
N LEU A 66 19.63 14.04 8.85
CA LEU A 66 18.21 14.24 8.52
C LEU A 66 18.05 14.56 7.03
N GLY A 67 18.88 15.45 6.48
CA GLY A 67 18.86 15.83 5.06
C GLY A 67 19.17 14.64 4.14
N GLU A 68 20.21 13.88 4.45
CA GLU A 68 20.61 12.70 3.68
C GLU A 68 19.54 11.59 3.72
N GLY A 69 18.95 11.31 4.89
CA GLY A 69 17.87 10.32 5.00
C GLY A 69 16.65 10.70 4.17
N PHE A 70 16.31 12.00 4.17
CA PHE A 70 15.21 12.53 3.35
C PHE A 70 15.53 12.42 1.85
N ALA A 71 16.70 12.90 1.44
CA ALA A 71 17.12 12.93 0.04
C ALA A 71 17.28 11.52 -0.54
N ALA A 72 17.84 10.58 0.22
CA ALA A 72 18.06 9.20 -0.22
C ALA A 72 16.72 8.52 -0.57
N THR A 73 15.70 8.67 0.28
CA THR A 73 14.37 8.12 0.03
C THR A 73 13.72 8.76 -1.21
N PHE A 74 13.77 10.08 -1.30
CA PHE A 74 13.21 10.79 -2.45
C PHE A 74 13.89 10.40 -3.77
N LYS A 75 15.22 10.27 -3.75
CA LYS A 75 16.04 9.83 -4.91
C LYS A 75 15.63 8.44 -5.38
N SER A 76 15.43 7.52 -4.45
CA SER A 76 15.16 6.12 -4.78
C SER A 76 13.74 5.90 -5.31
N PHE A 77 12.73 6.62 -4.78
CA PHE A 77 11.33 6.28 -5.00
C PHE A 77 10.43 7.44 -5.38
N GLY A 78 10.86 8.68 -5.23
CA GLY A 78 10.00 9.84 -5.45
C GLY A 78 9.24 9.74 -6.76
N LEU A 79 9.94 9.52 -7.88
CA LEU A 79 9.34 9.42 -9.21
C LEU A 79 8.45 8.19 -9.38
N VAL A 80 8.80 7.05 -8.76
CA VAL A 80 8.03 5.81 -8.83
C VAL A 80 6.66 5.99 -8.16
N ILE A 81 6.64 6.61 -6.97
CA ILE A 81 5.39 6.94 -6.24
C ILE A 81 4.56 7.95 -7.02
N ILE A 82 5.20 8.99 -7.61
CA ILE A 82 4.51 10.00 -8.41
C ILE A 82 3.81 9.35 -9.61
N PHE A 83 4.55 8.62 -10.45
CA PHE A 83 3.96 7.98 -11.62
C PHE A 83 2.86 6.99 -11.27
N GLY A 84 3.08 6.14 -10.24
CA GLY A 84 2.06 5.19 -9.78
C GLY A 84 0.76 5.89 -9.37
N THR A 85 0.86 6.99 -8.60
CA THR A 85 -0.30 7.76 -8.16
C THR A 85 -0.99 8.49 -9.32
N LEU A 86 -0.23 9.07 -10.24
CA LEU A 86 -0.79 9.75 -11.42
C LEU A 86 -1.53 8.78 -12.35
N ILE A 87 -0.98 7.57 -12.56
CA ILE A 87 -1.67 6.51 -13.30
C ILE A 87 -3.02 6.21 -12.64
N GLY A 88 -3.02 5.94 -11.33
CA GLY A 88 -4.23 5.63 -10.59
C GLY A 88 -5.27 6.76 -10.67
N TYR A 89 -4.83 8.00 -10.50
CA TYR A 89 -5.70 9.17 -10.56
C TYR A 89 -6.36 9.35 -11.95
N ILE A 90 -5.58 9.20 -13.02
CA ILE A 90 -6.11 9.31 -14.40
C ILE A 90 -7.08 8.16 -14.70
N LEU A 91 -6.77 6.92 -14.30
CA LEU A 91 -7.67 5.78 -14.45
C LEU A 91 -9.01 5.99 -13.75
N GLU A 92 -8.98 6.62 -12.56
CA GLU A 92 -10.19 7.03 -11.84
C GLU A 92 -11.01 8.06 -12.62
N LYS A 93 -10.38 9.14 -13.04
CA LYS A 93 -11.06 10.30 -13.67
C LYS A 93 -11.57 10.02 -15.09
N THR A 94 -10.90 9.15 -15.85
CA THR A 94 -11.30 8.77 -17.21
C THR A 94 -12.39 7.70 -17.25
N GLY A 95 -12.79 7.13 -16.11
CA GLY A 95 -13.71 6.00 -16.07
C GLY A 95 -13.08 4.66 -16.47
N ALA A 96 -11.76 4.60 -16.68
CA ALA A 96 -11.07 3.35 -16.99
C ALA A 96 -11.23 2.32 -15.87
N ALA A 97 -11.18 2.74 -14.62
CA ALA A 97 -11.45 1.88 -13.46
C ALA A 97 -12.86 1.28 -13.50
N PHE A 98 -13.87 2.09 -13.85
CA PHE A 98 -15.24 1.63 -14.05
C PHE A 98 -15.36 0.65 -15.23
N GLN A 99 -14.69 0.94 -16.36
CA GLN A 99 -14.68 0.06 -17.54
C GLN A 99 -14.07 -1.31 -17.23
N LEU A 100 -12.98 -1.37 -16.45
CA LEU A 100 -12.38 -2.63 -16.01
C LEU A 100 -13.33 -3.44 -15.15
N ALA A 101 -14.03 -2.76 -14.23
CA ALA A 101 -15.04 -3.38 -13.38
C ALA A 101 -16.20 -3.97 -14.18
N ASP A 102 -16.77 -3.19 -15.12
CA ASP A 102 -17.87 -3.61 -15.98
C ASP A 102 -17.46 -4.82 -16.85
N ALA A 103 -16.25 -4.81 -17.41
CA ALA A 103 -15.72 -5.92 -18.16
C ALA A 103 -15.62 -7.22 -17.34
N LEU A 104 -15.16 -7.12 -16.08
CA LEU A 104 -15.04 -8.27 -15.19
C LEU A 104 -16.42 -8.84 -14.79
N VAL A 105 -17.39 -7.97 -14.52
CA VAL A 105 -18.78 -8.37 -14.22
C VAL A 105 -19.41 -9.10 -15.39
N ARG A 106 -19.14 -8.70 -16.64
CA ARG A 106 -19.64 -9.40 -17.84
C ARG A 106 -19.09 -10.81 -17.97
N VAL A 107 -17.85 -11.06 -17.51
CA VAL A 107 -17.20 -12.38 -17.63
C VAL A 107 -17.64 -13.33 -16.52
N ILE A 108 -17.68 -12.85 -15.27
CA ILE A 108 -17.91 -13.70 -14.07
C ILE A 108 -19.34 -13.54 -13.54
N GLY A 109 -19.87 -12.36 -13.61
CA GLY A 109 -21.03 -11.65 -13.09
C GLY A 109 -22.10 -12.43 -12.32
N THR A 110 -23.05 -12.99 -13.05
CA THR A 110 -24.30 -13.44 -12.41
C THR A 110 -24.22 -14.81 -11.76
N LYS A 111 -23.26 -15.64 -12.14
CA LYS A 111 -23.09 -17.01 -11.58
C LYS A 111 -22.51 -16.98 -10.18
N SER A 112 -21.60 -16.05 -9.90
CA SER A 112 -20.91 -15.91 -8.61
C SER A 112 -20.74 -14.44 -8.26
N PRO A 113 -21.81 -13.70 -7.93
CA PRO A 113 -21.79 -12.23 -7.82
C PRO A 113 -20.85 -11.74 -6.72
N VAL A 114 -20.76 -12.44 -5.60
CA VAL A 114 -19.86 -12.09 -4.48
C VAL A 114 -18.40 -12.22 -4.90
N LEU A 115 -18.05 -13.28 -5.62
CA LEU A 115 -16.69 -13.46 -6.15
C LEU A 115 -16.38 -12.40 -7.24
N ALA A 116 -17.33 -12.13 -8.11
CA ALA A 116 -17.18 -11.14 -9.17
C ALA A 116 -16.87 -9.75 -8.60
N ILE A 117 -17.65 -9.29 -7.62
CA ILE A 117 -17.46 -7.97 -7.00
C ILE A 117 -16.15 -7.90 -6.23
N GLN A 118 -15.74 -8.98 -5.57
CA GLN A 118 -14.48 -9.06 -4.84
C GLN A 118 -13.27 -8.99 -5.78
N LEU A 119 -13.27 -9.79 -6.85
CA LEU A 119 -12.22 -9.75 -7.87
C LEU A 119 -12.17 -8.42 -8.62
N MET A 120 -13.33 -7.83 -8.89
CA MET A 120 -13.43 -6.49 -9.44
C MET A 120 -12.73 -5.47 -8.56
N GLY A 121 -13.01 -5.48 -7.25
CA GLY A 121 -12.32 -4.62 -6.27
C GLY A 121 -10.80 -4.85 -6.32
N TRP A 122 -10.36 -6.09 -6.32
CA TRP A 122 -8.94 -6.45 -6.33
C TRP A 122 -8.22 -5.94 -7.59
N VAL A 123 -8.78 -6.13 -8.78
CA VAL A 123 -8.17 -5.69 -10.05
C VAL A 123 -8.15 -4.16 -10.15
N VAL A 124 -9.27 -3.51 -9.83
CA VAL A 124 -9.40 -2.05 -9.97
C VAL A 124 -8.49 -1.31 -8.99
N CYS A 125 -8.30 -1.84 -7.78
CA CYS A 125 -7.50 -1.17 -6.75
C CYS A 125 -5.98 -1.39 -6.88
N ILE A 126 -5.53 -2.13 -7.87
CA ILE A 126 -4.08 -2.22 -8.15
C ILE A 126 -3.49 -0.81 -8.38
N PRO A 127 -4.05 0.07 -9.24
CA PRO A 127 -3.57 1.43 -9.40
C PRO A 127 -4.39 2.49 -8.64
N VAL A 128 -5.57 2.16 -8.12
CA VAL A 128 -6.54 3.11 -7.54
C VAL A 128 -6.56 3.01 -6.02
N PHE A 129 -6.80 4.09 -5.31
CA PHE A 129 -6.99 4.08 -3.85
C PHE A 129 -8.27 3.33 -3.46
N SER A 130 -8.23 2.56 -2.38
CA SER A 130 -9.37 1.75 -1.92
C SER A 130 -10.61 2.59 -1.61
N ASP A 131 -10.45 3.79 -1.07
CA ASP A 131 -11.55 4.71 -0.75
C ASP A 131 -12.27 5.16 -2.02
N SER A 132 -11.53 5.69 -3.00
CA SER A 132 -12.06 6.08 -4.30
C SER A 132 -12.65 4.89 -5.06
N GLY A 133 -11.95 3.75 -5.04
CA GLY A 133 -12.42 2.52 -5.67
C GLY A 133 -13.77 2.07 -5.13
N PHE A 134 -13.99 2.14 -3.81
CA PHE A 134 -15.27 1.77 -3.21
C PHE A 134 -16.41 2.72 -3.65
N VAL A 135 -16.16 4.03 -3.67
CA VAL A 135 -17.14 5.04 -4.10
C VAL A 135 -17.55 4.82 -5.56
N ILE A 136 -16.56 4.66 -6.46
CA ILE A 136 -16.78 4.45 -7.90
C ILE A 136 -17.54 3.14 -8.18
N LEU A 137 -17.19 2.06 -7.46
CA LEU A 137 -17.75 0.74 -7.71
C LEU A 137 -19.05 0.46 -6.93
N ASN A 138 -19.43 1.34 -6.01
CA ASN A 138 -20.64 1.15 -5.20
C ASN A 138 -21.95 1.07 -6.03
N PRO A 139 -22.19 1.88 -7.07
CA PRO A 139 -23.35 1.71 -7.95
C PRO A 139 -23.33 0.35 -8.67
N VAL A 140 -22.16 -0.12 -9.13
CA VAL A 140 -22.02 -1.44 -9.76
C VAL A 140 -22.35 -2.56 -8.77
N ARG A 141 -21.88 -2.43 -7.52
CA ARG A 141 -22.18 -3.34 -6.42
C ARG A 141 -23.70 -3.42 -6.18
N LYS A 142 -24.36 -2.27 -6.10
CA LYS A 142 -25.82 -2.20 -5.89
C LYS A 142 -26.59 -2.85 -7.03
N ALA A 143 -26.28 -2.48 -8.27
CA ALA A 143 -26.93 -3.04 -9.45
C ALA A 143 -26.74 -4.57 -9.53
N LEU A 144 -25.54 -5.08 -9.22
CA LEU A 144 -25.27 -6.53 -9.22
C LEU A 144 -26.02 -7.22 -8.07
N ALA A 145 -26.08 -6.63 -6.89
CA ALA A 145 -26.84 -7.17 -5.74
C ALA A 145 -28.33 -7.29 -6.09
N GLN A 146 -28.96 -6.27 -6.69
CA GLN A 146 -30.35 -6.32 -7.10
C GLN A 146 -30.62 -7.37 -8.19
N ARG A 147 -29.81 -7.39 -9.25
CA ARG A 147 -29.99 -8.34 -10.37
C ARG A 147 -29.84 -9.81 -9.95
N THR A 148 -29.08 -10.08 -8.89
CA THR A 148 -28.75 -11.44 -8.45
C THR A 148 -29.46 -11.86 -7.18
N GLY A 149 -30.11 -10.94 -6.46
CA GLY A 149 -30.70 -11.18 -5.14
C GLY A 149 -29.65 -11.41 -4.04
N ALA A 150 -28.37 -11.12 -4.29
CA ALA A 150 -27.31 -11.26 -3.29
C ALA A 150 -27.44 -10.20 -2.19
N SER A 151 -27.13 -10.56 -0.94
CA SER A 151 -27.16 -9.63 0.19
C SER A 151 -26.31 -8.38 -0.07
N PRO A 152 -26.88 -7.15 0.01
CA PRO A 152 -26.12 -5.92 -0.18
C PRO A 152 -24.94 -5.78 0.76
N ALA A 153 -25.07 -6.22 2.01
CA ALA A 153 -23.99 -6.20 2.99
C ALA A 153 -22.88 -7.20 2.61
N THR A 154 -23.22 -8.41 2.18
CA THR A 154 -22.24 -9.38 1.66
C THR A 154 -21.43 -8.79 0.50
N MET A 155 -22.11 -8.16 -0.44
CA MET A 155 -21.47 -7.54 -1.60
C MET A 155 -20.57 -6.36 -1.21
N ALA A 156 -20.97 -5.59 -0.19
CA ALA A 156 -20.15 -4.48 0.31
C ALA A 156 -18.87 -4.96 0.99
N ILE A 157 -18.96 -6.00 1.83
CA ILE A 157 -17.79 -6.58 2.51
C ILE A 157 -16.84 -7.20 1.47
N ALA A 158 -17.37 -7.95 0.50
CA ALA A 158 -16.57 -8.57 -0.55
C ALA A 158 -15.86 -7.51 -1.43
N LEU A 159 -16.56 -6.45 -1.84
CA LEU A 159 -15.96 -5.33 -2.57
C LEU A 159 -14.82 -4.69 -1.76
N SER A 160 -15.10 -4.33 -0.51
CA SER A 160 -14.10 -3.72 0.38
C SER A 160 -12.88 -4.63 0.55
N ALA A 161 -13.09 -5.92 0.78
CA ALA A 161 -12.01 -6.89 0.94
C ALA A 161 -11.14 -6.98 -0.32
N GLY A 162 -11.76 -7.01 -1.50
CA GLY A 162 -11.04 -7.00 -2.78
C GLY A 162 -10.18 -5.75 -2.95
N LEU A 163 -10.78 -4.58 -2.80
CA LEU A 163 -10.10 -3.29 -2.89
C LEU A 163 -8.93 -3.19 -1.91
N PHE A 164 -9.17 -3.52 -0.65
CA PHE A 164 -8.18 -3.34 0.39
C PHE A 164 -7.02 -4.34 0.30
N THR A 165 -7.28 -5.56 -0.22
CA THR A 165 -6.23 -6.57 -0.46
C THR A 165 -5.20 -6.05 -1.47
N SER A 166 -5.61 -5.58 -2.64
CA SER A 166 -4.65 -5.08 -3.63
C SER A 166 -4.02 -3.76 -3.21
N HIS A 167 -4.79 -2.87 -2.57
CA HIS A 167 -4.27 -1.61 -2.05
C HIS A 167 -3.08 -1.79 -1.10
N VAL A 168 -3.10 -2.86 -0.31
CA VAL A 168 -2.09 -3.09 0.72
C VAL A 168 -0.96 -3.98 0.22
N PHE A 169 -1.22 -4.96 -0.66
CA PHE A 169 -0.21 -5.94 -1.06
C PHE A 169 0.45 -5.67 -2.41
N ILE A 170 -0.19 -4.91 -3.31
CA ILE A 170 0.27 -4.84 -4.69
C ILE A 170 0.72 -3.42 -5.09
N PRO A 171 2.03 -3.20 -5.34
CA PRO A 171 2.49 -2.01 -6.04
C PRO A 171 1.78 -1.87 -7.41
N PRO A 172 1.54 -0.66 -7.93
CA PRO A 172 2.16 0.61 -7.54
C PRO A 172 1.41 1.43 -6.49
N THR A 173 0.51 0.86 -5.70
CA THR A 173 -0.09 1.58 -4.58
C THR A 173 1.00 2.08 -3.63
N PRO A 174 0.86 3.30 -3.06
CA PRO A 174 1.96 3.98 -2.36
C PRO A 174 2.49 3.24 -1.12
N GLY A 175 1.61 2.55 -0.40
CA GLY A 175 1.98 1.87 0.85
C GLY A 175 3.01 0.76 0.65
N PRO A 176 2.69 -0.32 -0.09
CA PRO A 176 3.62 -1.42 -0.34
C PRO A 176 4.84 -0.96 -1.15
N LEU A 177 4.67 0.04 -2.02
CA LEU A 177 5.77 0.63 -2.77
C LEU A 177 6.78 1.29 -1.83
N ALA A 178 6.32 2.12 -0.89
CA ALA A 178 7.18 2.77 0.09
C ALA A 178 7.81 1.77 1.07
N ALA A 179 7.07 0.73 1.46
CA ALA A 179 7.62 -0.33 2.31
C ALA A 179 8.74 -1.11 1.61
N ALA A 180 8.53 -1.51 0.35
CA ALA A 180 9.57 -2.13 -0.47
C ALA A 180 10.81 -1.25 -0.60
N ALA A 181 10.58 0.01 -0.79
CA ALA A 181 11.54 1.06 -0.88
C ALA A 181 12.44 1.18 0.34
N ASN A 182 11.82 1.37 1.49
CA ASN A 182 12.54 1.52 2.75
C ASN A 182 13.36 0.28 3.11
N LEU A 183 12.93 -0.90 2.63
CA LEU A 183 13.64 -2.17 2.87
C LEU A 183 14.66 -2.53 1.77
N GLY A 184 14.91 -1.66 0.78
CA GLY A 184 15.96 -1.84 -0.22
C GLY A 184 15.55 -2.72 -1.41
N LEU A 185 14.24 -2.89 -1.67
CA LEU A 185 13.71 -3.65 -2.82
C LEU A 185 13.28 -2.78 -4.00
N GLU A 186 13.83 -1.58 -4.13
CA GLU A 186 13.53 -0.63 -5.21
C GLU A 186 13.72 -1.18 -6.62
N ASN A 187 14.73 -2.01 -6.79
CA ASN A 187 15.06 -2.62 -8.07
C ASN A 187 14.38 -4.00 -8.25
N ASN A 188 13.64 -4.48 -7.24
CA ASN A 188 12.98 -5.77 -7.21
C ASN A 188 11.46 -5.68 -7.05
N LEU A 189 10.83 -4.61 -7.56
CA LEU A 189 9.38 -4.40 -7.42
C LEU A 189 8.55 -5.52 -8.03
N LEU A 190 9.02 -6.17 -9.08
CA LEU A 190 8.34 -7.33 -9.66
C LEU A 190 8.24 -8.48 -8.64
N LEU A 191 9.29 -8.73 -7.85
CA LEU A 191 9.25 -9.72 -6.77
C LEU A 191 8.20 -9.34 -5.72
N VAL A 192 8.15 -8.08 -5.31
CA VAL A 192 7.16 -7.58 -4.35
C VAL A 192 5.74 -7.73 -4.89
N MET A 193 5.51 -7.41 -6.17
CA MET A 193 4.22 -7.61 -6.85
C MET A 193 3.82 -9.08 -6.92
N ALA A 194 4.76 -9.96 -7.26
CA ALA A 194 4.52 -11.41 -7.34
C ALA A 194 4.17 -12.00 -5.97
N LEU A 195 4.92 -11.64 -4.92
CA LEU A 195 4.61 -12.05 -3.53
C LEU A 195 3.27 -11.46 -3.07
N GLY A 196 2.97 -10.21 -3.39
CA GLY A 196 1.70 -9.57 -3.09
C GLY A 196 0.52 -10.26 -3.76
N ALA A 197 0.64 -10.60 -5.04
CA ALA A 197 -0.37 -11.37 -5.77
C ALA A 197 -0.56 -12.77 -5.16
N LEU A 198 0.54 -13.44 -4.79
CA LEU A 198 0.50 -14.77 -4.16
C LEU A 198 -0.19 -14.74 -2.80
N VAL A 199 0.17 -13.77 -1.94
CA VAL A 199 -0.44 -13.58 -0.61
C VAL A 199 -1.91 -13.17 -0.73
N SER A 200 -2.29 -12.45 -1.78
CA SER A 200 -3.68 -12.05 -2.02
C SER A 200 -4.62 -13.26 -2.17
N ILE A 201 -4.14 -14.40 -2.69
CA ILE A 201 -4.98 -15.57 -2.95
C ILE A 201 -5.65 -16.10 -1.66
N PRO A 202 -4.92 -16.54 -0.62
CA PRO A 202 -5.53 -17.01 0.61
C PRO A 202 -6.31 -15.91 1.36
N VAL A 203 -5.85 -14.66 1.28
CA VAL A 203 -6.54 -13.52 1.87
C VAL A 203 -7.92 -13.31 1.24
N MET A 204 -8.00 -13.34 -0.09
CA MET A 204 -9.25 -13.22 -0.83
C MET A 204 -10.20 -14.38 -0.55
N ILE A 205 -9.68 -15.62 -0.45
CA ILE A 205 -10.47 -16.80 -0.10
C ILE A 205 -11.06 -16.65 1.31
N ALA A 206 -10.26 -16.28 2.29
CA ALA A 206 -10.73 -16.11 3.67
C ALA A 206 -11.78 -14.98 3.77
N ALA A 207 -11.53 -13.86 3.10
CA ALA A 207 -12.47 -12.73 3.05
C ALA A 207 -13.78 -13.09 2.33
N TYR A 208 -13.72 -13.89 1.26
CA TYR A 208 -14.91 -14.40 0.57
C TYR A 208 -15.80 -15.21 1.51
N PHE A 209 -15.23 -16.22 2.20
CA PHE A 209 -15.99 -17.03 3.16
C PHE A 209 -16.52 -16.20 4.33
N TYR A 210 -15.74 -15.26 4.82
CA TYR A 210 -16.20 -14.34 5.86
C TYR A 210 -17.39 -13.50 5.37
N SER A 211 -17.32 -12.98 4.14
CA SER A 211 -18.37 -12.14 3.56
C SER A 211 -19.68 -12.87 3.41
N ILE A 212 -19.67 -14.12 2.92
CA ILE A 212 -20.88 -14.93 2.76
C ILE A 212 -21.44 -15.45 4.10
N TRP A 213 -20.60 -15.56 5.13
CA TRP A 213 -21.00 -15.98 6.46
C TRP A 213 -21.68 -14.83 7.24
N ILE A 214 -21.04 -13.66 7.31
CA ILE A 214 -21.51 -12.56 8.14
C ILE A 214 -22.53 -11.66 7.42
N GLY A 215 -22.37 -11.45 6.11
CA GLY A 215 -23.15 -10.49 5.34
C GLY A 215 -24.65 -10.70 5.42
N PRO A 216 -25.21 -11.92 5.30
CA PRO A 216 -26.63 -12.17 5.40
C PRO A 216 -27.21 -11.88 6.80
N THR A 217 -26.39 -11.81 7.83
CA THR A 217 -26.81 -11.48 9.21
C THR A 217 -26.96 -9.97 9.45
N LEU A 218 -26.44 -9.16 8.53
CA LEU A 218 -26.46 -7.70 8.63
C LEU A 218 -27.64 -7.14 7.83
N ARG A 219 -28.65 -6.66 8.54
CA ARG A 219 -29.79 -5.96 7.93
C ARG A 219 -29.42 -4.50 7.71
N THR A 220 -29.51 -4.04 6.48
CA THR A 220 -29.32 -2.65 6.07
C THR A 220 -30.58 -2.12 5.42
N PRO A 221 -30.80 -0.81 5.35
CA PRO A 221 -31.92 -0.24 4.58
C PRO A 221 -31.95 -0.72 3.12
N GLU A 222 -30.79 -1.04 2.54
CA GLU A 222 -30.71 -1.64 1.19
C GLU A 222 -31.24 -3.08 1.13
N THR A 223 -31.29 -3.81 2.25
CA THR A 223 -31.83 -5.17 2.34
C THR A 223 -33.36 -5.16 2.38
N GLU A 224 -33.94 -4.08 2.91
CA GLU A 224 -35.40 -3.92 3.08
C GLU A 224 -36.02 -3.16 1.92
N ALA A 225 -35.23 -2.51 1.06
CA ALA A 225 -35.69 -1.79 -0.11
C ALA A 225 -36.26 -2.79 -1.16
N ILE A 226 -37.45 -2.55 -1.63
CA ILE A 226 -38.02 -3.18 -2.83
C ILE A 226 -37.10 -2.89 -3.99
N PRO A 227 -36.92 -3.81 -4.98
CA PRO A 227 -36.13 -3.53 -6.17
C PRO A 227 -36.56 -2.18 -6.75
N ASP A 228 -35.62 -1.23 -6.73
CA ASP A 228 -35.89 0.15 -7.08
C ASP A 228 -35.28 0.43 -8.46
N ASP A 229 -36.04 0.97 -9.38
CA ASP A 229 -35.58 1.45 -10.69
C ASP A 229 -34.44 2.47 -10.54
N ASP A 230 -34.36 3.14 -9.37
CA ASP A 230 -33.31 4.11 -9.02
C ASP A 230 -31.88 3.53 -9.01
N VAL A 231 -31.68 2.23 -8.74
CA VAL A 231 -30.32 1.66 -8.71
C VAL A 231 -29.79 1.39 -10.12
N GLU A 232 -30.64 0.94 -11.03
CA GLU A 232 -30.26 0.81 -12.45
C GLU A 232 -30.10 2.21 -13.07
N ALA A 233 -30.93 3.16 -12.67
CA ALA A 233 -30.79 4.56 -13.01
C ALA A 233 -29.43 5.12 -12.52
N ALA A 234 -29.07 4.92 -11.25
CA ALA A 234 -27.80 5.37 -10.70
C ALA A 234 -26.56 4.71 -11.38
N TYR A 235 -26.65 3.43 -11.76
CA TYR A 235 -25.61 2.78 -12.54
C TYR A 235 -25.48 3.41 -13.95
N ASN A 236 -26.61 3.64 -14.61
CA ASN A 236 -26.66 4.26 -15.94
C ASN A 236 -26.26 5.75 -15.86
N GLU A 237 -26.63 6.47 -14.80
CA GLU A 237 -26.21 7.84 -14.55
C GLU A 237 -24.67 7.92 -14.40
N LEU A 238 -24.08 7.04 -13.57
CA LEU A 238 -22.62 6.97 -13.46
C LEU A 238 -21.96 6.63 -14.79
N LYS A 239 -22.50 5.66 -15.55
CA LYS A 239 -21.98 5.31 -16.86
C LYS A 239 -22.09 6.47 -17.84
N ASN A 240 -23.18 7.20 -17.82
CA ASN A 240 -23.45 8.35 -18.69
C ASN A 240 -22.76 9.64 -18.22
N SER A 241 -22.29 9.71 -16.96
CA SER A 241 -21.48 10.82 -16.48
C SER A 241 -20.09 10.90 -17.15
N TYR A 242 -19.62 9.77 -17.69
CA TYR A 242 -18.43 9.74 -18.52
C TYR A 242 -18.81 10.06 -19.97
N THR A 243 -18.20 11.08 -20.54
CA THR A 243 -18.43 11.49 -21.94
C THR A 243 -18.20 10.33 -22.91
N ARG A 244 -17.19 9.51 -22.61
CA ARG A 244 -16.83 8.29 -23.34
C ARG A 244 -16.04 7.38 -22.41
N LEU A 245 -16.45 6.13 -22.30
CA LEU A 245 -15.66 5.11 -21.63
C LEU A 245 -14.58 4.57 -22.56
N PRO A 246 -13.34 4.44 -22.10
CA PRO A 246 -12.26 3.88 -22.91
C PRO A 246 -12.47 2.38 -23.15
N SER A 247 -11.77 1.82 -24.16
CA SER A 247 -11.78 0.37 -24.37
C SER A 247 -11.12 -0.36 -23.20
N THR A 248 -11.55 -1.60 -22.92
CA THR A 248 -10.96 -2.43 -21.84
C THR A 248 -9.45 -2.63 -22.02
N ALA A 249 -8.99 -2.82 -23.27
CA ALA A 249 -7.57 -2.97 -23.58
C ALA A 249 -6.77 -1.71 -23.23
N LEU A 250 -7.27 -0.53 -23.60
CA LEU A 250 -6.62 0.73 -23.28
C LEU A 250 -6.67 1.03 -21.77
N SER A 251 -7.74 0.63 -21.07
CA SER A 251 -7.85 0.75 -19.61
C SER A 251 -6.84 -0.14 -18.86
N LEU A 252 -6.50 -1.31 -19.43
CA LEU A 252 -5.49 -2.22 -18.86
C LEU A 252 -4.05 -1.78 -19.18
N ALA A 253 -3.83 -1.08 -20.27
CA ALA A 253 -2.48 -0.75 -20.74
C ALA A 253 -1.60 -0.02 -19.71
N PRO A 254 -2.08 1.03 -18.98
CA PRO A 254 -1.28 1.71 -17.96
C PRO A 254 -0.86 0.81 -16.79
N ILE A 255 -1.59 -0.28 -16.54
CA ILE A 255 -1.34 -1.25 -15.46
C ILE A 255 -0.41 -2.35 -15.95
N LEU A 256 -0.75 -2.98 -17.08
CA LEU A 256 -0.03 -4.16 -17.57
C LEU A 256 1.33 -3.80 -18.19
N THR A 257 1.45 -2.65 -18.85
CA THR A 257 2.71 -2.26 -19.49
C THR A 257 3.89 -2.20 -18.52
N PRO A 258 3.80 -1.52 -17.36
CA PRO A 258 4.89 -1.53 -16.39
C PRO A 258 5.24 -2.95 -15.90
N ILE A 259 4.23 -3.79 -15.66
CA ILE A 259 4.44 -5.16 -15.18
C ILE A 259 5.20 -5.98 -16.22
N VAL A 260 4.78 -5.92 -17.49
CA VAL A 260 5.42 -6.65 -18.59
C VAL A 260 6.85 -6.16 -18.81
N LEU A 261 7.07 -4.84 -18.78
CA LEU A 261 8.41 -4.28 -18.93
C LEU A 261 9.35 -4.68 -17.79
N MET A 262 8.89 -4.61 -16.53
CA MET A 262 9.68 -5.05 -15.38
C MET A 262 9.98 -6.56 -15.45
N ALA A 263 9.01 -7.38 -15.86
CA ALA A 263 9.22 -8.81 -16.05
C ALA A 263 10.26 -9.08 -17.15
N ALA A 264 10.11 -8.44 -18.32
CA ALA A 264 11.06 -8.57 -19.41
C ALA A 264 12.47 -8.13 -19.02
N GLY A 265 12.61 -6.99 -18.30
CA GLY A 265 13.88 -6.50 -17.79
C GLY A 265 14.54 -7.48 -16.81
N SER A 266 13.77 -8.02 -15.86
CA SER A 266 14.25 -9.00 -14.88
C SER A 266 14.71 -10.30 -15.53
N ILE A 267 13.91 -10.84 -16.46
CA ILE A 267 14.24 -12.07 -17.22
C ILE A 267 15.51 -11.84 -18.07
N THR A 268 15.61 -10.72 -18.76
CA THR A 268 16.78 -10.37 -19.60
C THR A 268 18.05 -10.26 -18.75
N SER A 269 17.94 -9.62 -17.57
CA SER A 269 19.05 -9.51 -16.63
C SER A 269 19.48 -10.87 -16.08
N ALA A 270 18.52 -11.69 -15.64
CA ALA A 270 18.79 -13.03 -15.09
C ALA A 270 19.38 -13.98 -16.14
N ALA A 271 18.96 -13.86 -17.40
CA ALA A 271 19.49 -14.64 -18.52
C ALA A 271 20.88 -14.18 -19.02
N GLY A 272 21.43 -13.09 -18.45
CA GLY A 272 22.71 -12.53 -18.86
C GLY A 272 22.75 -12.04 -20.31
N LEU A 273 21.58 -11.71 -20.89
CA LEU A 273 21.48 -11.25 -22.28
C LEU A 273 22.06 -9.84 -22.39
N GLY A 274 23.32 -9.79 -22.86
CA GLY A 274 24.09 -8.56 -23.09
C GLY A 274 23.77 -7.90 -24.44
N GLY A 275 24.59 -6.90 -24.81
CA GLY A 275 24.44 -6.15 -26.06
C GLY A 275 23.48 -4.96 -25.97
N GLY A 276 23.33 -4.20 -27.05
CA GLY A 276 22.53 -2.96 -27.05
C GLY A 276 21.05 -3.21 -26.80
N PHE A 277 20.49 -4.26 -27.37
CA PHE A 277 19.08 -4.61 -27.23
C PHE A 277 18.76 -5.11 -25.80
N GLY A 278 19.58 -6.00 -25.24
CA GLY A 278 19.38 -6.47 -23.86
C GLY A 278 19.43 -5.31 -22.85
N ARG A 279 20.41 -4.41 -23.00
CA ARG A 279 20.50 -3.20 -22.15
C ARG A 279 19.26 -2.29 -22.27
N ALA A 280 18.70 -2.15 -23.49
CA ALA A 280 17.49 -1.35 -23.69
C ALA A 280 16.27 -1.96 -22.99
N ILE A 281 16.13 -3.31 -23.02
CA ILE A 281 15.04 -4.00 -22.30
C ILE A 281 15.20 -3.85 -20.79
N VAL A 282 16.43 -4.04 -20.25
CA VAL A 282 16.71 -3.86 -18.82
C VAL A 282 16.42 -2.43 -18.40
N PHE A 283 16.83 -1.43 -19.18
CA PHE A 283 16.52 -0.02 -18.92
C PHE A 283 15.01 0.26 -18.92
N ALA A 284 14.28 -0.22 -19.93
CA ALA A 284 12.82 -0.06 -19.98
C ALA A 284 12.10 -0.78 -18.82
N GLY A 285 12.70 -1.86 -18.30
CA GLY A 285 12.20 -2.63 -17.15
C GLY A 285 12.56 -2.03 -15.79
N THR A 286 13.36 -0.97 -15.72
CA THR A 286 13.57 -0.28 -14.43
C THR A 286 12.26 0.32 -13.94
N PRO A 287 11.90 0.21 -12.66
CA PRO A 287 10.57 0.61 -12.16
C PRO A 287 10.15 2.03 -12.54
N MET A 288 11.08 2.99 -12.44
CA MET A 288 10.81 4.39 -12.79
C MET A 288 10.45 4.54 -14.29
N ILE A 289 11.19 3.89 -15.19
CA ILE A 289 10.97 3.98 -16.64
C ILE A 289 9.71 3.21 -17.02
N ALA A 290 9.53 2.00 -16.48
CA ALA A 290 8.36 1.19 -16.74
C ALA A 290 7.05 1.91 -16.34
N LEU A 291 7.01 2.52 -15.16
CA LEU A 291 5.86 3.33 -14.72
C LEU A 291 5.73 4.63 -15.51
N GLY A 292 6.84 5.26 -15.91
CA GLY A 292 6.80 6.40 -16.82
C GLY A 292 6.15 6.06 -18.16
N ILE A 293 6.46 4.89 -18.73
CA ILE A 293 5.81 4.39 -19.95
C ILE A 293 4.33 4.07 -19.68
N GLY A 294 4.01 3.45 -18.53
CA GLY A 294 2.62 3.24 -18.10
C GLY A 294 1.84 4.54 -17.99
N PHE A 295 2.47 5.61 -17.48
CA PHE A 295 1.87 6.95 -17.42
C PHE A 295 1.58 7.53 -18.82
N LEU A 296 2.44 7.28 -19.82
CA LEU A 296 2.13 7.67 -21.21
C LEU A 296 0.86 6.99 -21.73
N PHE A 297 0.64 5.71 -21.40
CA PHE A 297 -0.63 5.04 -21.72
C PHE A 297 -1.82 5.65 -20.96
N ALA A 298 -1.62 6.09 -19.72
CA ALA A 298 -2.66 6.84 -18.99
C ALA A 298 -2.97 8.20 -19.66
N VAL A 299 -1.97 8.88 -20.23
CA VAL A 299 -2.19 10.09 -21.04
C VAL A 299 -2.96 9.76 -22.32
N LEU A 300 -2.72 8.62 -22.96
CA LEU A 300 -3.52 8.18 -24.11
C LEU A 300 -4.99 7.94 -23.75
N LEU A 301 -5.31 7.54 -22.51
CA LEU A 301 -6.69 7.48 -22.04
C LEU A 301 -7.37 8.86 -22.04
N LEU A 302 -6.65 9.92 -21.66
CA LEU A 302 -7.19 11.29 -21.72
C LEU A 302 -7.50 11.72 -23.16
N ALA A 303 -6.65 11.33 -24.11
CA ALA A 303 -6.90 11.59 -25.52
C ALA A 303 -8.12 10.81 -26.05
N ASP A 304 -8.23 9.52 -25.72
CA ASP A 304 -9.36 8.68 -26.15
C ASP A 304 -10.69 9.12 -25.53
N THR A 305 -10.67 9.58 -24.28
CA THR A 305 -11.87 10.06 -23.56
C THR A 305 -12.19 11.54 -23.79
N HIS A 306 -11.45 12.23 -24.69
CA HIS A 306 -11.58 13.65 -24.96
C HIS A 306 -11.40 14.57 -23.73
N MET A 307 -10.54 14.17 -22.79
CA MET A 307 -10.23 14.92 -21.55
C MET A 307 -8.82 15.53 -21.56
N MET A 308 -8.18 15.64 -22.72
CA MET A 308 -6.81 16.14 -22.82
C MET A 308 -6.66 17.62 -22.40
N ASP A 309 -7.71 18.40 -22.53
CA ASP A 309 -7.81 19.78 -22.01
C ASP A 309 -7.66 19.85 -20.49
N ARG A 310 -7.98 18.76 -19.76
CA ARG A 310 -7.85 18.65 -18.31
C ARG A 310 -6.52 18.05 -17.85
N PHE A 311 -5.61 17.73 -18.75
CA PHE A 311 -4.34 17.08 -18.43
C PHE A 311 -3.58 17.80 -17.32
N TYR A 312 -3.42 19.14 -17.44
CA TYR A 312 -2.71 19.92 -16.42
C TYR A 312 -3.37 19.83 -15.05
N ALA A 313 -4.69 20.00 -14.99
CA ALA A 313 -5.44 19.92 -13.73
C ALA A 313 -5.34 18.53 -13.11
N PHE A 314 -5.43 17.46 -13.89
CA PHE A 314 -5.32 16.10 -13.37
C PHE A 314 -3.92 15.76 -12.86
N VAL A 315 -2.87 16.27 -13.50
CA VAL A 315 -1.50 16.13 -13.01
C VAL A 315 -1.33 16.91 -11.70
N GLU A 316 -1.83 18.15 -11.63
CA GLU A 316 -1.75 18.97 -10.41
C GLU A 316 -2.50 18.32 -9.23
N ASP A 317 -3.72 17.85 -9.43
CA ASP A 317 -4.51 17.17 -8.40
C ASP A 317 -3.87 15.85 -7.97
N GLY A 318 -3.30 15.09 -8.91
CA GLY A 318 -2.53 13.88 -8.61
C GLY A 318 -1.28 14.20 -7.80
N LEU A 319 -0.57 15.29 -8.10
CA LEU A 319 0.58 15.74 -7.32
C LEU A 319 0.19 16.20 -5.92
N ARG A 320 -0.96 16.86 -5.75
CA ARG A 320 -1.51 17.19 -4.42
C ARG A 320 -1.84 15.93 -3.62
N THR A 321 -2.33 14.88 -4.28
CA THR A 321 -2.63 13.59 -3.65
C THR A 321 -1.36 12.88 -3.20
N VAL A 322 -0.31 12.88 -4.02
CA VAL A 322 0.95 12.18 -3.73
C VAL A 322 1.84 12.94 -2.75
N GLY A 323 1.72 14.26 -2.67
CA GLY A 323 2.58 15.11 -1.86
C GLY A 323 2.72 14.64 -0.40
N PRO A 324 1.63 14.49 0.37
CA PRO A 324 1.69 13.99 1.74
C PRO A 324 2.34 12.60 1.86
N ILE A 325 2.07 11.72 0.90
CA ILE A 325 2.59 10.33 0.92
C ILE A 325 4.11 10.35 0.78
N ILE A 326 4.63 11.09 -0.21
CA ILE A 326 6.07 11.16 -0.47
C ILE A 326 6.83 11.81 0.69
N LEU A 327 6.25 12.86 1.28
CA LEU A 327 6.84 13.55 2.44
C LEU A 327 6.89 12.64 3.67
N ILE A 328 5.82 11.88 3.95
CA ILE A 328 5.81 10.92 5.06
C ILE A 328 6.83 9.80 4.81
N THR A 329 6.91 9.29 3.58
CA THR A 329 7.88 8.24 3.21
C THR A 329 9.31 8.73 3.39
N ALA A 330 9.61 9.95 2.94
CA ALA A 330 10.93 10.55 3.12
C ALA A 330 11.28 10.78 4.61
N ALA A 331 10.31 11.24 5.43
CA ALA A 331 10.50 11.36 6.87
C ALA A 331 10.71 9.99 7.56
N GLY A 332 10.09 8.93 7.03
CA GLY A 332 10.37 7.55 7.44
C GLY A 332 11.82 7.17 7.16
N GLY A 333 12.34 7.47 5.96
CA GLY A 333 13.75 7.26 5.64
C GLY A 333 14.71 8.01 6.55
N VAL A 334 14.34 9.21 7.00
CA VAL A 334 15.09 9.95 8.04
C VAL A 334 15.16 9.14 9.34
N LEU A 335 14.03 8.62 9.82
CA LEU A 335 14.00 7.82 11.05
C LEU A 335 14.89 6.57 10.91
N GLY A 336 14.77 5.83 9.81
CA GLY A 336 15.60 4.66 9.53
C GLY A 336 17.10 5.01 9.53
N ARG A 337 17.48 6.11 8.89
CA ARG A 337 18.87 6.59 8.82
C ARG A 337 19.42 6.96 10.18
N VAL A 338 18.62 7.66 11.01
CA VAL A 338 19.00 8.02 12.38
C VAL A 338 19.17 6.78 13.25
N ILE A 339 18.24 5.82 13.21
CA ILE A 339 18.36 4.56 13.96
C ILE A 339 19.66 3.83 13.57
N SER A 340 19.95 3.70 12.26
CA SER A 340 21.18 3.06 11.76
C SER A 340 22.48 3.78 12.18
N SER A 341 22.40 5.05 12.57
CA SER A 341 23.55 5.85 13.01
C SER A 341 23.73 5.87 14.53
N THR A 342 22.92 5.10 15.26
CA THR A 342 23.02 4.91 16.71
C THR A 342 23.39 3.47 17.03
N ASP A 343 23.90 3.22 18.25
CA ASP A 343 24.26 1.86 18.71
C ASP A 343 23.06 0.92 18.96
N VAL A 344 21.83 1.32 18.55
CA VAL A 344 20.62 0.48 18.71
C VAL A 344 20.77 -0.82 17.92
N VAL A 345 21.20 -0.72 16.66
CA VAL A 345 21.33 -1.89 15.78
C VAL A 345 22.37 -2.86 16.34
N ASP A 346 23.52 -2.34 16.76
CA ASP A 346 24.60 -3.15 17.35
C ASP A 346 24.18 -3.79 18.68
N PHE A 347 23.47 -3.04 19.53
CA PHE A 347 22.94 -3.59 20.79
C PHE A 347 21.93 -4.70 20.55
N ILE A 348 21.00 -4.49 19.61
CA ILE A 348 20.00 -5.49 19.22
C ILE A 348 20.70 -6.71 18.64
N SER A 349 21.69 -6.55 17.76
CA SER A 349 22.44 -7.65 17.13
C SER A 349 23.19 -8.50 18.17
N ASN A 350 23.82 -7.84 19.15
CA ASN A 350 24.56 -8.52 20.21
C ASN A 350 23.65 -9.23 21.24
N ASN A 351 22.36 -8.89 21.29
CA ASN A 351 21.34 -9.47 22.20
C ASN A 351 20.22 -10.16 21.42
N ALA A 352 20.45 -10.51 20.17
CA ALA A 352 19.44 -10.82 19.15
C ALA A 352 18.64 -12.11 19.37
N THR A 353 19.08 -13.03 20.24
CA THR A 353 18.51 -14.38 20.33
C THR A 353 16.97 -14.39 20.52
N GLN A 354 16.43 -13.40 21.21
CA GLN A 354 14.99 -13.28 21.42
C GLN A 354 14.26 -12.57 20.27
N LEU A 355 14.88 -11.55 19.66
CA LEU A 355 14.27 -10.80 18.56
C LEU A 355 14.31 -11.59 17.26
N ALA A 356 15.42 -12.27 16.99
CA ALA A 356 15.57 -13.17 15.83
C ALA A 356 14.50 -14.28 15.84
N SER A 357 14.09 -14.77 17.02
CA SER A 357 13.03 -15.77 17.13
C SER A 357 11.66 -15.31 16.65
N LEU A 358 11.40 -13.97 16.63
CA LEU A 358 10.17 -13.41 16.09
C LEU A 358 10.18 -13.35 14.55
N GLY A 359 11.34 -13.27 13.90
CA GLY A 359 11.47 -13.24 12.44
C GLY A 359 10.45 -12.32 11.78
N LEU A 360 9.65 -12.86 10.87
CA LEU A 360 8.59 -12.15 10.13
C LEU A 360 7.43 -11.65 11.01
N PHE A 361 7.26 -12.20 12.23
CA PHE A 361 6.22 -11.68 13.14
C PHE A 361 6.55 -10.31 13.71
N PHE A 362 7.81 -9.96 13.84
CA PHE A 362 8.21 -8.66 14.37
C PHE A 362 7.69 -7.50 13.52
N PRO A 363 7.99 -7.41 12.19
CA PRO A 363 7.46 -6.35 11.34
C PRO A 363 5.93 -6.37 11.25
N PHE A 364 5.29 -7.55 11.28
CA PHE A 364 3.84 -7.67 11.33
C PHE A 364 3.25 -7.00 12.57
N LEU A 365 3.74 -7.35 13.78
CA LEU A 365 3.21 -6.83 15.04
C LEU A 365 3.38 -5.32 15.17
N ILE A 366 4.53 -4.78 14.75
CA ILE A 366 4.77 -3.34 14.74
C ILE A 366 3.78 -2.63 13.79
N SER A 367 3.54 -3.21 12.63
CA SER A 367 2.57 -2.65 11.67
C SER A 367 1.13 -2.70 12.20
N VAL A 368 0.72 -3.78 12.87
CA VAL A 368 -0.58 -3.88 13.56
C VAL A 368 -0.72 -2.77 14.60
N LEU A 369 0.33 -2.54 15.40
CA LEU A 369 0.33 -1.51 16.43
C LEU A 369 0.12 -0.12 15.84
N PHE A 370 0.90 0.25 14.81
CA PHE A 370 0.74 1.54 14.13
C PHE A 370 -0.62 1.67 13.45
N LYS A 371 -1.09 0.64 12.74
CA LYS A 371 -2.40 0.65 12.08
C LYS A 371 -3.52 0.87 13.10
N THR A 372 -3.53 0.11 14.17
CA THR A 372 -4.54 0.23 15.22
C THR A 372 -4.51 1.61 15.89
N ALA A 373 -3.31 2.17 16.11
CA ALA A 373 -3.16 3.45 16.78
C ALA A 373 -3.60 4.66 15.92
N GLN A 374 -3.22 4.70 14.62
CA GLN A 374 -3.39 5.90 13.79
C GLN A 374 -4.36 5.74 12.61
N GLY A 375 -4.74 4.52 12.23
CA GLY A 375 -5.80 4.22 11.26
C GLY A 375 -5.36 4.08 9.80
N SER A 376 -4.35 4.81 9.32
CA SER A 376 -3.93 4.75 7.91
C SER A 376 -3.02 3.55 7.63
N ALA A 377 -3.42 2.67 6.70
CA ALA A 377 -2.58 1.56 6.28
C ALA A 377 -1.26 2.03 5.63
N THR A 378 -1.31 3.04 4.78
CA THR A 378 -0.12 3.61 4.13
C THR A 378 0.88 4.15 5.16
N VAL A 379 0.42 4.93 6.14
CA VAL A 379 1.30 5.49 7.19
C VAL A 379 1.88 4.36 8.05
N ALA A 380 1.08 3.34 8.39
CA ALA A 380 1.56 2.18 9.14
C ALA A 380 2.67 1.44 8.39
N MET A 381 2.50 1.20 7.08
CA MET A 381 3.50 0.55 6.24
C MET A 381 4.80 1.37 6.16
N VAL A 382 4.70 2.67 5.89
CA VAL A 382 5.86 3.57 5.79
C VAL A 382 6.63 3.63 7.09
N THR A 383 5.93 3.87 8.20
CA THR A 383 6.57 4.02 9.51
C THR A 383 7.20 2.71 9.99
N THR A 384 6.49 1.59 9.83
CA THR A 384 7.02 0.27 10.21
C THR A 384 8.23 -0.11 9.38
N SER A 385 8.17 0.05 8.06
CA SER A 385 9.29 -0.31 7.18
C SER A 385 10.53 0.50 7.49
N SER A 386 10.40 1.79 7.76
CA SER A 386 11.52 2.65 8.15
C SER A 386 12.18 2.22 9.47
N LEU A 387 11.36 1.76 10.41
CA LEU A 387 11.84 1.28 11.71
C LEU A 387 12.49 -0.11 11.60
N VAL A 388 11.93 -0.98 10.75
CA VAL A 388 12.39 -2.37 10.57
C VAL A 388 13.63 -2.46 9.67
N ALA A 389 13.78 -1.55 8.71
CA ALA A 389 14.89 -1.58 7.75
C ALA A 389 16.28 -1.82 8.38
N PRO A 390 16.71 -1.05 9.39
CA PRO A 390 18.02 -1.28 10.01
C PRO A 390 18.11 -2.58 10.83
N LEU A 391 16.98 -3.22 11.11
CA LEU A 391 16.91 -4.44 11.93
C LEU A 391 16.82 -5.73 11.08
N LEU A 392 16.71 -5.64 9.76
CA LEU A 392 16.58 -6.80 8.87
C LEU A 392 17.67 -7.86 9.10
N PRO A 393 18.98 -7.52 9.17
CA PRO A 393 20.03 -8.51 9.41
C PRO A 393 19.86 -9.21 10.75
N THR A 394 19.48 -8.46 11.79
CA THR A 394 19.26 -9.00 13.13
C THR A 394 18.07 -9.97 13.19
N LEU A 395 17.08 -9.77 12.31
CA LEU A 395 15.92 -10.66 12.17
C LEU A 395 16.23 -11.87 11.27
N GLY A 396 17.45 -11.97 10.72
CA GLY A 396 17.84 -13.03 9.77
C GLY A 396 17.18 -12.88 8.39
N LEU A 397 16.82 -11.65 8.00
CA LEU A 397 16.11 -11.34 6.75
C LEU A 397 17.05 -10.58 5.80
N GLU A 398 17.92 -11.31 5.09
CA GLU A 398 18.97 -10.70 4.28
C GLU A 398 18.77 -10.91 2.77
N SER A 399 18.17 -12.03 2.36
CA SER A 399 17.95 -12.30 0.94
C SER A 399 16.78 -11.46 0.38
N PRO A 400 16.77 -11.13 -0.93
CA PRO A 400 15.65 -10.39 -1.53
C PRO A 400 14.27 -11.01 -1.29
N VAL A 401 14.18 -12.35 -1.24
CA VAL A 401 12.93 -13.06 -0.96
C VAL A 401 12.51 -12.88 0.50
N GLN A 402 13.44 -13.01 1.45
CA GLN A 402 13.18 -12.78 2.88
C GLN A 402 12.73 -11.35 3.15
N ILE A 403 13.42 -10.37 2.54
CA ILE A 403 13.04 -8.96 2.63
C ILE A 403 11.66 -8.74 1.99
N GLY A 404 11.38 -9.39 0.86
CA GLY A 404 10.05 -9.36 0.23
C GLY A 404 8.95 -9.91 1.14
N LEU A 405 9.22 -11.00 1.87
CA LEU A 405 8.30 -11.54 2.88
C LEU A 405 8.14 -10.59 4.07
N ALA A 406 9.19 -9.85 4.48
CA ALA A 406 9.09 -8.81 5.49
C ALA A 406 8.19 -7.64 5.02
N VAL A 407 8.31 -7.21 3.76
CA VAL A 407 7.37 -6.26 3.15
C VAL A 407 5.95 -6.77 3.26
N MET A 408 5.69 -8.05 2.87
CA MET A 408 4.36 -8.65 2.96
C MET A 408 3.86 -8.74 4.41
N ALA A 409 4.73 -9.01 5.38
CA ALA A 409 4.37 -9.04 6.79
C ALA A 409 3.96 -7.65 7.31
N ILE A 410 4.67 -6.60 6.91
CA ILE A 410 4.30 -5.20 7.19
C ILE A 410 2.93 -4.88 6.57
N CYS A 411 2.73 -5.26 5.31
CA CYS A 411 1.48 -5.08 4.59
C CYS A 411 0.32 -5.83 5.31
N ALA A 412 0.54 -7.08 5.70
CA ALA A 412 -0.44 -7.87 6.45
C ALA A 412 -0.82 -7.20 7.78
N GLY A 413 0.15 -6.69 8.53
CA GLY A 413 -0.09 -5.95 9.77
C GLY A 413 -0.90 -4.68 9.57
N SER A 414 -0.66 -3.96 8.46
CA SER A 414 -1.40 -2.73 8.13
C SER A 414 -2.85 -2.98 7.68
N LEU A 415 -3.23 -4.22 7.39
CA LEU A 415 -4.61 -4.64 7.15
C LEU A 415 -5.41 -4.78 8.44
N VAL A 416 -4.75 -5.33 9.48
CA VAL A 416 -5.42 -5.75 10.72
C VAL A 416 -6.10 -4.54 11.38
N VAL A 417 -7.38 -4.75 11.77
CA VAL A 417 -8.17 -3.79 12.57
C VAL A 417 -8.38 -2.42 11.87
N SER A 418 -9.02 -2.44 10.69
CA SER A 418 -9.61 -1.21 10.13
C SER A 418 -10.84 -0.84 10.98
N HIS A 419 -10.79 0.29 11.71
CA HIS A 419 -11.86 0.71 12.61
C HIS A 419 -12.13 2.23 12.50
N ALA A 420 -12.84 2.82 13.46
CA ALA A 420 -13.32 4.21 13.38
C ALA A 420 -12.25 5.30 13.18
N ASN A 421 -10.97 4.99 13.29
CA ASN A 421 -9.87 5.93 12.96
C ASN A 421 -9.40 5.82 11.50
N ASP A 422 -9.95 4.89 10.72
CA ASP A 422 -9.61 4.64 9.32
C ASP A 422 -10.64 5.26 8.38
N SER A 423 -10.20 5.99 7.35
CA SER A 423 -11.10 6.57 6.33
C SER A 423 -11.89 5.50 5.58
N HIS A 424 -11.21 4.39 5.23
CA HIS A 424 -11.84 3.28 4.51
C HIS A 424 -13.00 2.66 5.30
N PHE A 425 -12.87 2.54 6.63
CA PHE A 425 -13.96 2.10 7.50
C PHE A 425 -15.23 2.96 7.31
N TRP A 426 -15.08 4.29 7.29
CA TRP A 426 -16.22 5.20 7.14
C TRP A 426 -16.76 5.24 5.71
N VAL A 427 -15.91 5.12 4.70
CA VAL A 427 -16.35 5.01 3.31
C VAL A 427 -17.25 3.78 3.15
N VAL A 428 -16.78 2.60 3.58
CA VAL A 428 -17.59 1.36 3.51
C VAL A 428 -18.86 1.50 4.33
N THR A 429 -18.77 2.01 5.55
CA THR A 429 -19.92 2.18 6.46
C THR A 429 -21.01 3.06 5.85
N ASN A 430 -20.64 4.24 5.37
CA ASN A 430 -21.61 5.23 4.88
C ASN A 430 -22.23 4.82 3.54
N PHE A 431 -21.41 4.37 2.58
CA PHE A 431 -21.90 3.99 1.26
C PHE A 431 -22.70 2.68 1.25
N SER A 432 -22.51 1.81 2.24
CA SER A 432 -23.30 0.59 2.43
C SER A 432 -24.44 0.76 3.45
N LYS A 433 -24.65 1.98 3.96
CA LYS A 433 -25.65 2.29 4.97
C LYS A 433 -25.61 1.36 6.20
N LEU A 434 -24.40 0.96 6.61
CA LEU A 434 -24.14 0.19 7.81
C LEU A 434 -24.18 1.10 9.04
N THR A 435 -24.68 0.59 10.16
CA THR A 435 -24.41 1.24 11.45
C THR A 435 -22.96 1.02 11.88
N PRO A 436 -22.37 1.88 12.74
CA PRO A 436 -21.00 1.64 13.23
C PRO A 436 -20.82 0.26 13.88
N GLN A 437 -21.81 -0.23 14.62
CA GLN A 437 -21.77 -1.57 15.24
C GLN A 437 -21.72 -2.69 14.18
N GLN A 438 -22.49 -2.53 13.08
CA GLN A 438 -22.44 -3.47 11.96
C GLN A 438 -21.09 -3.37 11.22
N ALA A 439 -20.52 -2.17 11.09
CA ALA A 439 -19.22 -1.96 10.47
C ALA A 439 -18.08 -2.62 11.27
N TYR A 440 -18.14 -2.60 12.60
CA TYR A 440 -17.19 -3.36 13.42
C TYR A 440 -17.30 -4.88 13.20
N ARG A 441 -18.50 -5.41 13.04
CA ARG A 441 -18.74 -6.83 12.76
C ARG A 441 -18.47 -7.23 11.31
N SER A 442 -18.41 -6.30 10.40
CA SER A 442 -18.12 -6.52 8.98
C SER A 442 -16.70 -6.07 8.62
N GLN A 443 -16.49 -4.77 8.46
CA GLN A 443 -15.23 -4.20 7.97
C GLN A 443 -14.05 -4.46 8.92
N THR A 444 -14.19 -4.17 10.21
CA THR A 444 -13.09 -4.40 11.17
C THR A 444 -12.76 -5.88 11.31
N ALA A 445 -13.78 -6.72 11.41
CA ALA A 445 -13.54 -8.15 11.59
C ALA A 445 -12.99 -8.81 10.32
N VAL A 446 -13.48 -8.46 9.11
CA VAL A 446 -12.93 -9.02 7.86
C VAL A 446 -11.47 -8.61 7.68
N THR A 447 -11.09 -7.37 7.97
CA THR A 447 -9.68 -6.94 7.86
C THR A 447 -8.79 -7.67 8.88
N GLY A 448 -9.30 -7.96 10.08
CA GLY A 448 -8.64 -8.83 11.05
C GLY A 448 -8.40 -10.23 10.51
N VAL A 449 -9.43 -10.86 9.94
CA VAL A 449 -9.31 -12.19 9.29
C VAL A 449 -8.29 -12.15 8.14
N MET A 450 -8.36 -11.13 7.29
CA MET A 450 -7.45 -10.95 6.15
C MET A 450 -6.00 -10.84 6.59
N GLY A 451 -5.70 -9.96 7.55
CA GLY A 451 -4.34 -9.75 8.02
C GLY A 451 -3.75 -10.96 8.76
N CYS A 452 -4.55 -11.64 9.58
CA CYS A 452 -4.11 -12.88 10.23
C CYS A 452 -3.88 -14.02 9.22
N THR A 453 -4.77 -14.17 8.23
CA THR A 453 -4.60 -15.17 7.16
C THR A 453 -3.35 -14.88 6.34
N ALA A 454 -3.12 -13.59 5.99
CA ALA A 454 -1.91 -13.18 5.31
C ALA A 454 -0.67 -13.56 6.10
N MET A 455 -0.62 -13.23 7.39
CA MET A 455 0.55 -13.52 8.23
C MET A 455 0.83 -15.01 8.36
N VAL A 456 -0.20 -15.84 8.56
CA VAL A 456 -0.05 -17.29 8.60
C VAL A 456 0.53 -17.82 7.29
N PHE A 457 0.01 -17.34 6.15
CA PHE A 457 0.51 -17.77 4.84
C PHE A 457 1.94 -17.28 4.57
N ILE A 458 2.27 -16.04 4.93
CA ILE A 458 3.62 -15.48 4.83
C ILE A 458 4.61 -16.28 5.70
N TRP A 459 4.20 -16.65 6.90
CA TRP A 459 5.01 -17.50 7.77
C TRP A 459 5.25 -18.89 7.15
N ILE A 460 4.20 -19.53 6.59
CA ILE A 460 4.35 -20.77 5.85
C ILE A 460 5.30 -20.63 4.67
N LEU A 461 5.15 -19.57 3.85
CA LEU A 461 6.10 -19.29 2.76
C LEU A 461 7.53 -19.12 3.26
N GLY A 462 7.71 -18.47 4.41
CA GLY A 462 9.01 -18.35 5.07
C GLY A 462 9.66 -19.68 5.40
N LEU A 463 8.89 -20.70 5.79
CA LEU A 463 9.43 -22.04 6.06
C LEU A 463 9.93 -22.78 4.82
N PHE A 464 9.43 -22.44 3.62
CA PHE A 464 9.80 -23.10 2.36
C PHE A 464 10.78 -22.31 1.50
N LEU A 465 10.84 -20.97 1.66
CA LEU A 465 11.63 -20.07 0.81
C LEU A 465 12.85 -19.49 1.54
N VAL A 466 12.94 -19.70 2.83
CA VAL A 466 14.01 -19.27 3.73
C VAL A 466 14.69 -20.51 4.33
#